data_4854cc64a8018d6754be7b21fb42da78
#
_entry.id   4854cc64a8018d6754be7b21fb42da78
#
_cell.length_a   1.000
_cell.length_b   1.000
_cell.length_c   1.000
_cell.angle_alpha   90.00
_cell.angle_beta   90.00
_cell.angle_gamma   90.00
#
_symmetry.space_group_name_H-M   'P 1'
#
loop_
_entity.id
_entity.type
_entity.pdbx_description
1 polymer ?
#
loop_
_entity_poly.entity_id
_entity_poly.type
_entity_poly.pdbx_seq_one_letter_code
_entity_poly.pdbx_strand_id
1 'polypeptide(L)'
;MTTTQVSQLESTFCGANGLSLFYQAWYPQRTVKAAIAIVHGFGEHCDRYSTVTTALTQAGYAVFGFDNQGHGRSEGQRGHINRWQDYRDNVSAFLAQVRQHEPNSPLFVLGHSLGGLIVLDFALNAPQGLTGIIISGPPIRPVGIAKPYLVAIARILSGIWPRFSMDVGAGAETLSRDPAVVNQTEHDPLTHSVATVRWGTECLVAIAAVRRNIKQLQVPILLLHGSADKVNDVKGSREIFEPIAVDKTLNIYPGGYHEPHNDLDRNQVMDDVVEWLDNHLNC
;
A
#
# COMPACT_ATOMS: atom_id res chain seq x y z
N MET A 1 -12.98 -2.45 -31.37
CA MET A 1 -12.76 -1.82 -30.07
C MET A 1 -11.32 -1.32 -30.11
N THR A 2 -11.12 -0.02 -30.26
CA THR A 2 -9.80 0.61 -30.24
C THR A 2 -9.26 0.51 -28.81
N THR A 3 -8.23 -0.27 -28.61
CA THR A 3 -7.45 -0.29 -27.36
C THR A 3 -6.89 1.10 -27.14
N THR A 4 -7.45 1.81 -26.20
CA THR A 4 -7.00 3.14 -25.78
C THR A 4 -5.62 2.98 -25.13
N GLN A 5 -4.57 3.35 -25.84
CA GLN A 5 -3.20 3.21 -25.34
C GLN A 5 -2.96 4.26 -24.26
N VAL A 6 -2.94 3.83 -23.01
CA VAL A 6 -2.52 4.64 -21.86
C VAL A 6 -1.04 4.96 -22.03
N SER A 7 -0.64 6.23 -21.92
CA SER A 7 0.77 6.58 -21.94
C SER A 7 1.43 6.08 -20.64
N GLN A 8 2.45 5.26 -20.79
CA GLN A 8 3.17 4.63 -19.67
C GLN A 8 4.63 5.07 -19.67
N LEU A 9 5.15 5.36 -18.48
CA LEU A 9 6.56 5.67 -18.22
C LEU A 9 7.09 4.66 -17.21
N GLU A 10 8.31 4.18 -17.43
CA GLU A 10 9.08 3.38 -16.46
C GLU A 10 10.42 4.07 -16.20
N SER A 11 10.84 4.12 -14.94
CA SER A 11 12.11 4.70 -14.53
C SER A 11 12.53 4.22 -13.15
N THR A 12 13.61 4.78 -12.63
CA THR A 12 14.06 4.54 -11.26
C THR A 12 14.35 5.86 -10.55
N PHE A 13 14.35 5.82 -9.23
CA PHE A 13 14.76 6.93 -8.37
C PHE A 13 15.64 6.43 -7.22
N CYS A 14 16.41 7.34 -6.63
CA CYS A 14 17.23 7.03 -5.48
C CYS A 14 16.38 7.03 -4.20
N GLY A 15 16.22 5.87 -3.60
CA GLY A 15 15.55 5.70 -2.32
C GLY A 15 16.50 5.76 -1.11
N ALA A 16 16.00 5.32 0.04
CA ALA A 16 16.78 5.21 1.27
C ALA A 16 18.03 4.34 1.06
N ASN A 17 19.09 4.69 1.78
CA ASN A 17 20.38 3.99 1.73
C ASN A 17 21.02 3.93 0.33
N GLY A 18 20.63 4.82 -0.60
CA GLY A 18 21.16 4.89 -1.96
C GLY A 18 20.67 3.78 -2.89
N LEU A 19 19.60 3.06 -2.52
CA LEU A 19 19.02 2.00 -3.35
C LEU A 19 18.31 2.59 -4.57
N SER A 20 18.47 1.95 -5.73
CA SER A 20 17.71 2.25 -6.92
C SER A 20 16.34 1.59 -6.83
N LEU A 21 15.27 2.39 -6.78
CA LEU A 21 13.91 1.93 -6.71
C LEU A 21 13.18 2.15 -8.04
N PHE A 22 12.52 1.10 -8.52
CA PHE A 22 11.75 1.11 -9.75
C PHE A 22 10.40 1.78 -9.55
N TYR A 23 9.94 2.60 -10.51
CA TYR A 23 8.59 3.14 -10.54
C TYR A 23 8.01 3.20 -11.95
N GLN A 24 6.69 3.25 -12.01
CA GLN A 24 5.92 3.44 -13.24
C GLN A 24 4.93 4.58 -13.07
N ALA A 25 4.54 5.18 -14.21
CA ALA A 25 3.47 6.17 -14.29
C ALA A 25 2.54 5.86 -15.46
N TRP A 26 1.24 6.05 -15.24
CA TRP A 26 0.17 5.87 -16.23
C TRP A 26 -0.65 7.16 -16.30
N TYR A 27 -0.84 7.67 -17.50
CA TYR A 27 -1.51 8.94 -17.73
C TYR A 27 -2.86 8.76 -18.42
N PRO A 28 -3.88 9.56 -18.04
CA PRO A 28 -5.14 9.62 -18.75
C PRO A 28 -4.95 10.28 -20.13
N GLN A 29 -5.86 10.03 -21.07
CA GLN A 29 -5.87 10.71 -22.38
C GLN A 29 -6.45 12.12 -22.34
N ARG A 30 -6.83 12.62 -21.18
CA ARG A 30 -7.42 13.93 -20.93
C ARG A 30 -6.62 14.69 -19.87
N THR A 31 -6.97 15.94 -19.65
CA THR A 31 -6.37 16.74 -18.57
C THR A 31 -6.40 16.00 -17.24
N VAL A 32 -5.25 15.96 -16.57
CA VAL A 32 -5.10 15.30 -15.28
C VAL A 32 -5.90 16.03 -14.22
N LYS A 33 -6.79 15.31 -13.51
CA LYS A 33 -7.57 15.86 -12.38
C LYS A 33 -6.70 15.95 -11.12
N ALA A 34 -5.95 14.89 -10.83
CA ALA A 34 -5.04 14.77 -9.69
C ALA A 34 -4.03 13.64 -9.94
N ALA A 35 -2.98 13.60 -9.13
CA ALA A 35 -1.99 12.52 -9.10
C ALA A 35 -2.33 11.54 -7.96
N ILE A 36 -2.24 10.24 -8.26
CA ILE A 36 -2.42 9.15 -7.30
C ILE A 36 -1.11 8.37 -7.20
N ALA A 37 -0.50 8.35 -6.02
CA ALA A 37 0.69 7.56 -5.73
C ALA A 37 0.30 6.24 -5.05
N ILE A 38 0.73 5.08 -5.58
CA ILE A 38 0.42 3.76 -5.04
C ILE A 38 1.63 3.21 -4.29
N VAL A 39 1.39 2.74 -3.05
CA VAL A 39 2.33 2.01 -2.22
C VAL A 39 1.77 0.61 -2.01
N HIS A 40 2.40 -0.37 -2.65
CA HIS A 40 1.96 -1.76 -2.67
C HIS A 40 2.20 -2.50 -1.33
N GLY A 41 1.61 -3.69 -1.19
CA GLY A 41 1.70 -4.54 0.00
C GLY A 41 3.00 -5.35 0.09
N PHE A 42 3.03 -6.26 1.07
CA PHE A 42 4.18 -7.15 1.27
C PHE A 42 4.22 -8.25 0.22
N GLY A 43 5.41 -8.51 -0.30
CA GLY A 43 5.66 -9.63 -1.21
C GLY A 43 5.16 -9.43 -2.64
N GLU A 44 4.62 -8.25 -2.96
CA GLU A 44 4.09 -7.91 -4.28
C GLU A 44 4.87 -6.75 -4.95
N HIS A 45 4.32 -6.15 -5.99
CA HIS A 45 4.93 -5.06 -6.77
C HIS A 45 3.86 -4.22 -7.50
N CYS A 46 4.24 -3.07 -8.06
CA CYS A 46 3.31 -2.09 -8.63
C CYS A 46 2.52 -2.59 -9.85
N ASP A 47 3.00 -3.56 -10.64
CA ASP A 47 2.27 -4.10 -11.79
C ASP A 47 0.98 -4.85 -11.40
N ARG A 48 0.86 -5.30 -10.15
CA ARG A 48 -0.35 -5.96 -9.66
C ARG A 48 -1.57 -5.03 -9.53
N TYR A 49 -1.35 -3.73 -9.73
CA TYR A 49 -2.40 -2.70 -9.62
C TYR A 49 -3.07 -2.35 -10.95
N SER A 50 -3.03 -3.22 -11.95
CA SER A 50 -3.60 -2.98 -13.28
C SER A 50 -5.10 -2.62 -13.25
N THR A 51 -5.88 -3.23 -12.37
CA THR A 51 -7.30 -2.87 -12.14
C THR A 51 -7.42 -1.42 -11.65
N VAL A 52 -6.61 -1.04 -10.67
CA VAL A 52 -6.60 0.30 -10.09
C VAL A 52 -6.14 1.34 -11.11
N THR A 53 -5.00 1.09 -11.77
CA THR A 53 -4.45 2.02 -12.77
C THR A 53 -5.39 2.23 -13.94
N THR A 54 -6.06 1.17 -14.41
CA THR A 54 -7.05 1.26 -15.49
C THR A 54 -8.25 2.11 -15.09
N ALA A 55 -8.86 1.82 -13.95
CA ALA A 55 -10.03 2.55 -13.48
C ALA A 55 -9.72 4.04 -13.25
N LEU A 56 -8.61 4.34 -12.57
CA LEU A 56 -8.23 5.71 -12.24
C LEU A 56 -7.81 6.52 -13.47
N THR A 57 -7.07 5.95 -14.41
CA THR A 57 -6.72 6.65 -15.67
C THR A 57 -7.94 6.92 -16.53
N GLN A 58 -8.90 5.98 -16.61
CA GLN A 58 -10.19 6.20 -17.26
C GLN A 58 -10.99 7.32 -16.59
N ALA A 59 -10.92 7.43 -15.25
CA ALA A 59 -11.54 8.49 -14.49
C ALA A 59 -10.81 9.85 -14.59
N GLY A 60 -9.60 9.90 -15.18
CA GLY A 60 -8.85 11.15 -15.45
C GLY A 60 -7.75 11.45 -14.43
N TYR A 61 -7.30 10.48 -13.69
CA TYR A 61 -6.19 10.59 -12.74
C TYR A 61 -4.87 10.15 -13.38
N ALA A 62 -3.78 10.84 -13.08
CA ALA A 62 -2.44 10.33 -13.33
C ALA A 62 -2.07 9.39 -12.18
N VAL A 63 -1.63 8.18 -12.49
CA VAL A 63 -1.32 7.15 -11.50
C VAL A 63 0.17 6.85 -11.53
N PHE A 64 0.77 6.77 -10.36
CA PHE A 64 2.17 6.44 -10.15
C PHE A 64 2.27 5.28 -9.17
N GLY A 65 3.10 4.29 -9.45
CA GLY A 65 3.37 3.17 -8.54
C GLY A 65 4.86 2.87 -8.50
N PHE A 66 5.40 2.54 -7.35
CA PHE A 66 6.80 2.12 -7.22
C PHE A 66 6.90 0.77 -6.53
N ASP A 67 7.97 0.05 -6.79
CA ASP A 67 8.30 -1.15 -6.07
C ASP A 67 9.09 -0.81 -4.81
N ASN A 68 8.57 -1.18 -3.64
CA ASN A 68 9.26 -0.98 -2.36
C ASN A 68 10.64 -1.64 -2.36
N GLN A 69 11.58 -1.11 -1.59
CA GLN A 69 12.90 -1.74 -1.46
C GLN A 69 12.77 -3.24 -1.11
N GLY A 70 13.55 -4.08 -1.80
CA GLY A 70 13.49 -5.53 -1.63
C GLY A 70 12.24 -6.19 -2.22
N HIS A 71 11.50 -5.51 -3.10
CA HIS A 71 10.31 -6.01 -3.80
C HIS A 71 10.41 -5.76 -5.31
N GLY A 72 9.65 -6.52 -6.09
CA GLY A 72 9.55 -6.35 -7.52
C GLY A 72 10.91 -6.22 -8.21
N ARG A 73 11.08 -5.11 -8.95
CA ARG A 73 12.30 -4.74 -9.69
C ARG A 73 13.25 -3.82 -8.90
N SER A 74 12.83 -3.38 -7.69
CA SER A 74 13.66 -2.53 -6.83
C SER A 74 14.79 -3.29 -6.16
N GLU A 75 15.89 -2.58 -5.93
CA GLU A 75 17.03 -3.11 -5.20
C GLU A 75 16.71 -3.38 -3.72
N GLY A 76 17.59 -4.14 -3.08
CA GLY A 76 17.51 -4.52 -1.68
C GLY A 76 17.28 -6.01 -1.47
N GLN A 77 17.54 -6.47 -0.25
CA GLN A 77 17.24 -7.85 0.14
C GLN A 77 15.73 -8.05 0.25
N ARG A 78 15.20 -9.15 -0.31
CA ARG A 78 13.78 -9.48 -0.25
C ARG A 78 13.26 -9.45 1.19
N GLY A 79 12.17 -8.68 1.41
CA GLY A 79 11.51 -8.52 2.69
C GLY A 79 12.41 -8.00 3.82
N HIS A 80 13.36 -7.10 3.52
CA HIS A 80 14.26 -6.50 4.51
C HIS A 80 14.23 -4.98 4.50
N ILE A 81 14.26 -4.41 5.71
CA ILE A 81 14.56 -3.01 5.97
C ILE A 81 15.54 -2.93 7.15
N ASN A 82 16.38 -1.90 7.21
CA ASN A 82 17.22 -1.70 8.38
C ASN A 82 16.41 -1.09 9.54
N ARG A 83 15.48 -0.18 9.24
CA ARG A 83 14.60 0.52 10.18
C ARG A 83 13.32 0.95 9.45
N TRP A 84 12.24 1.14 10.17
CA TRP A 84 10.95 1.58 9.60
C TRP A 84 11.03 2.91 8.84
N GLN A 85 11.92 3.80 9.29
CA GLN A 85 12.17 5.09 8.64
C GLN A 85 12.55 4.95 7.15
N ASP A 86 13.21 3.84 6.74
CA ASP A 86 13.60 3.60 5.36
C ASP A 86 12.37 3.61 4.41
N TYR A 87 11.22 3.09 4.86
CA TYR A 87 9.96 3.17 4.10
C TYR A 87 9.45 4.60 3.96
N ARG A 88 9.48 5.40 5.04
CA ARG A 88 9.06 6.82 4.97
C ARG A 88 9.96 7.62 4.04
N ASP A 89 11.27 7.39 4.10
CA ASP A 89 12.25 8.05 3.24
C ASP A 89 12.02 7.67 1.77
N ASN A 90 11.71 6.40 1.48
CA ASN A 90 11.35 5.92 0.14
C ASN A 90 10.07 6.57 -0.39
N VAL A 91 9.01 6.64 0.43
CA VAL A 91 7.76 7.32 0.04
C VAL A 91 8.01 8.80 -0.19
N SER A 92 8.78 9.48 0.67
CA SER A 92 9.14 10.88 0.49
C SER A 92 9.87 11.13 -0.84
N ALA A 93 10.89 10.29 -1.15
CA ALA A 93 11.63 10.37 -2.41
C ALA A 93 10.72 10.07 -3.62
N PHE A 94 9.84 9.08 -3.52
CA PHE A 94 8.86 8.76 -4.57
C PHE A 94 7.88 9.91 -4.82
N LEU A 95 7.30 10.49 -3.76
CA LEU A 95 6.38 11.62 -3.90
C LEU A 95 7.08 12.85 -4.50
N ALA A 96 8.38 13.03 -4.26
CA ALA A 96 9.18 14.06 -4.94
C ALA A 96 9.26 13.81 -6.46
N GLN A 97 9.38 12.54 -6.91
CA GLN A 97 9.27 12.19 -8.33
C GLN A 97 7.89 12.50 -8.89
N VAL A 98 6.82 12.10 -8.18
CA VAL A 98 5.44 12.43 -8.59
C VAL A 98 5.27 13.93 -8.77
N ARG A 99 5.79 14.75 -7.85
CA ARG A 99 5.74 16.22 -7.92
C ARG A 99 6.56 16.82 -9.05
N GLN A 100 7.61 16.14 -9.52
CA GLN A 100 8.34 16.59 -10.73
C GLN A 100 7.49 16.43 -11.99
N HIS A 101 6.67 15.39 -12.05
CA HIS A 101 5.77 15.13 -13.19
C HIS A 101 4.47 15.93 -13.09
N GLU A 102 3.91 16.06 -11.89
CA GLU A 102 2.62 16.69 -11.61
C GLU A 102 2.78 17.77 -10.51
N PRO A 103 3.44 18.91 -10.78
CA PRO A 103 3.84 19.88 -9.76
C PRO A 103 2.67 20.57 -9.06
N ASN A 104 1.57 20.77 -9.77
CA ASN A 104 0.43 21.56 -9.30
C ASN A 104 -0.84 20.72 -9.04
N SER A 105 -0.81 19.43 -9.35
CA SER A 105 -1.96 18.54 -9.20
C SER A 105 -2.22 18.23 -7.72
N PRO A 106 -3.50 18.16 -7.26
CA PRO A 106 -3.81 17.53 -5.98
C PRO A 106 -3.15 16.15 -5.91
N LEU A 107 -2.64 15.76 -4.73
CA LEU A 107 -1.90 14.51 -4.56
C LEU A 107 -2.57 13.62 -3.52
N PHE A 108 -3.01 12.45 -3.96
CA PHE A 108 -3.50 11.40 -3.08
C PHE A 108 -2.51 10.22 -3.02
N VAL A 109 -2.51 9.50 -1.91
CA VAL A 109 -1.68 8.31 -1.77
C VAL A 109 -2.56 7.12 -1.41
N LEU A 110 -2.48 6.06 -2.24
CA LEU A 110 -3.14 4.79 -1.99
C LEU A 110 -2.13 3.79 -1.44
N GLY A 111 -2.42 3.20 -0.28
CA GLY A 111 -1.61 2.13 0.30
C GLY A 111 -2.43 0.88 0.55
N HIS A 112 -1.92 -0.27 0.12
CA HIS A 112 -2.54 -1.57 0.38
C HIS A 112 -1.72 -2.38 1.38
N SER A 113 -2.37 -3.05 2.34
CA SER A 113 -1.73 -3.97 3.29
C SER A 113 -0.52 -3.31 3.98
N LEU A 114 0.71 -3.83 3.81
CA LEU A 114 1.95 -3.20 4.27
C LEU A 114 2.04 -1.75 3.77
N GLY A 115 1.74 -1.50 2.48
CA GLY A 115 1.70 -0.15 1.91
C GLY A 115 0.70 0.75 2.64
N GLY A 116 -0.43 0.19 3.09
CA GLY A 116 -1.41 0.91 3.93
C GLY A 116 -0.82 1.34 5.27
N LEU A 117 -0.05 0.47 5.93
CA LEU A 117 0.66 0.81 7.16
C LEU A 117 1.72 1.90 6.93
N ILE A 118 2.47 1.78 5.83
CA ILE A 118 3.50 2.76 5.44
C ILE A 118 2.86 4.13 5.21
N VAL A 119 1.76 4.19 4.46
CA VAL A 119 1.06 5.45 4.14
C VAL A 119 0.42 6.07 5.38
N LEU A 120 -0.18 5.26 6.26
CA LEU A 120 -0.71 5.75 7.55
C LEU A 120 0.40 6.38 8.41
N ASP A 121 1.52 5.68 8.56
CA ASP A 121 2.66 6.19 9.33
C ASP A 121 3.28 7.43 8.66
N PHE A 122 3.38 7.44 7.33
CA PHE A 122 3.86 8.61 6.58
C PHE A 122 2.95 9.81 6.79
N ALA A 123 1.64 9.67 6.61
CA ALA A 123 0.68 10.77 6.77
C ALA A 123 0.61 11.32 8.21
N LEU A 124 0.90 10.49 9.21
CA LEU A 124 1.00 10.93 10.60
C LEU A 124 2.26 11.76 10.88
N ASN A 125 3.34 11.56 10.10
CA ASN A 125 4.63 12.23 10.34
C ASN A 125 4.93 13.35 9.32
N ALA A 126 4.40 13.27 8.11
CA ALA A 126 4.67 14.21 7.01
C ALA A 126 3.42 14.41 6.13
N PRO A 127 2.31 14.97 6.66
CA PRO A 127 1.06 15.14 5.91
C PRO A 127 1.11 16.23 4.84
N GLN A 128 2.15 17.08 4.83
CA GLN A 128 2.22 18.28 3.99
C GLN A 128 2.18 17.93 2.51
N GLY A 129 1.29 18.61 1.77
CA GLY A 129 1.13 18.43 0.32
C GLY A 129 0.30 17.21 -0.07
N LEU A 130 -0.25 16.45 0.88
CA LEU A 130 -1.25 15.43 0.61
C LEU A 130 -2.66 16.02 0.64
N THR A 131 -3.47 15.69 -0.37
CA THR A 131 -4.90 16.03 -0.42
C THR A 131 -5.73 15.02 0.36
N GLY A 132 -5.32 13.74 0.36
CA GLY A 132 -5.96 12.67 1.12
C GLY A 132 -5.25 11.34 0.94
N ILE A 133 -5.66 10.34 1.72
CA ILE A 133 -5.10 8.99 1.65
C ILE A 133 -6.19 7.93 1.51
N ILE A 134 -5.88 6.87 0.76
CA ILE A 134 -6.74 5.69 0.57
C ILE A 134 -5.99 4.48 1.12
N ILE A 135 -6.56 3.79 2.08
CA ILE A 135 -5.93 2.68 2.78
C ILE A 135 -6.78 1.42 2.62
N SER A 136 -6.20 0.40 2.03
CA SER A 136 -6.85 -0.89 1.78
C SER A 136 -6.23 -2.00 2.62
N GLY A 137 -7.02 -2.69 3.42
CA GLY A 137 -6.62 -3.87 4.19
C GLY A 137 -5.41 -3.70 5.11
N PRO A 138 -5.25 -2.60 5.89
CA PRO A 138 -4.02 -2.33 6.65
C PRO A 138 -3.79 -3.37 7.74
N PRO A 139 -2.52 -3.76 8.04
CA PRO A 139 -2.17 -4.78 9.00
C PRO A 139 -2.21 -4.27 10.45
N ILE A 140 -3.32 -3.64 10.84
CA ILE A 140 -3.52 -3.17 12.22
C ILE A 140 -3.76 -4.35 13.17
N ARG A 141 -4.48 -5.36 12.69
CA ARG A 141 -4.70 -6.64 13.38
C ARG A 141 -4.37 -7.81 12.45
N PRO A 142 -3.08 -8.12 12.21
CA PRO A 142 -2.71 -9.27 11.38
C PRO A 142 -3.26 -10.57 12.00
N VAL A 143 -3.78 -11.46 11.15
CA VAL A 143 -4.24 -12.78 11.57
C VAL A 143 -3.03 -13.69 11.79
N GLY A 144 -3.07 -14.53 12.81
CA GLY A 144 -1.97 -15.49 13.06
C GLY A 144 -0.70 -14.89 13.64
N ILE A 145 -0.77 -13.70 14.26
CA ILE A 145 0.39 -13.13 14.95
C ILE A 145 1.04 -14.15 15.88
N ALA A 146 2.36 -14.24 15.78
CA ALA A 146 3.19 -15.11 16.61
C ALA A 146 2.89 -14.90 18.11
N LYS A 147 2.90 -16.01 18.83
CA LYS A 147 2.75 -15.98 20.31
C LYS A 147 3.76 -15.01 20.94
N PRO A 148 3.43 -14.33 22.06
CA PRO A 148 4.29 -13.29 22.65
C PRO A 148 5.76 -13.70 22.85
N TYR A 149 6.02 -14.96 23.20
CA TYR A 149 7.39 -15.47 23.36
C TYR A 149 8.15 -15.52 22.03
N LEU A 150 7.49 -15.84 20.90
CA LEU A 150 8.11 -15.82 19.57
C LEU A 150 8.44 -14.38 19.13
N VAL A 151 7.60 -13.42 19.47
CA VAL A 151 7.90 -12.00 19.26
C VAL A 151 9.12 -11.56 20.07
N ALA A 152 9.24 -12.01 21.32
CA ALA A 152 10.40 -11.73 22.15
C ALA A 152 11.69 -12.32 21.55
N ILE A 153 11.65 -13.59 21.11
CA ILE A 153 12.77 -14.24 20.40
C ILE A 153 13.12 -13.48 19.12
N ALA A 154 12.12 -13.10 18.32
CA ALA A 154 12.35 -12.33 17.09
C ALA A 154 13.03 -10.99 17.37
N ARG A 155 12.69 -10.29 18.46
CA ARG A 155 13.36 -9.04 18.88
C ARG A 155 14.83 -9.26 19.21
N ILE A 156 15.16 -10.31 19.97
CA ILE A 156 16.55 -10.67 20.28
C ILE A 156 17.30 -10.99 19.00
N LEU A 157 16.73 -11.87 18.17
CA LEU A 157 17.33 -12.28 16.90
C LEU A 157 17.50 -11.09 15.93
N SER A 158 16.56 -10.16 15.91
CA SER A 158 16.66 -8.92 15.15
C SER A 158 17.86 -8.05 15.56
N GLY A 159 18.28 -8.11 16.82
CA GLY A 159 19.51 -7.45 17.30
C GLY A 159 20.79 -8.14 16.88
N ILE A 160 20.81 -9.48 16.84
CA ILE A 160 22.02 -10.30 16.62
C ILE A 160 22.20 -10.66 15.14
N TRP A 161 21.09 -11.03 14.48
CA TRP A 161 21.08 -11.48 13.08
C TRP A 161 19.88 -10.88 12.31
N PRO A 162 19.89 -9.56 12.08
CA PRO A 162 18.72 -8.82 11.52
C PRO A 162 18.28 -9.29 10.14
N ARG A 163 19.19 -9.86 9.35
CA ARG A 163 18.95 -10.35 7.98
C ARG A 163 18.51 -11.81 7.91
N PHE A 164 18.34 -12.49 9.05
CA PHE A 164 17.79 -13.84 9.08
C PHE A 164 16.37 -13.82 8.50
N SER A 165 16.16 -14.59 7.44
CA SER A 165 14.94 -14.62 6.65
C SER A 165 14.15 -15.89 6.90
N MET A 166 12.82 -15.77 6.86
CA MET A 166 11.89 -16.89 6.93
C MET A 166 10.73 -16.64 5.95
N ASP A 167 10.07 -17.70 5.56
CA ASP A 167 8.79 -17.62 4.83
C ASP A 167 7.69 -17.17 5.80
N VAL A 168 6.99 -16.11 5.45
CA VAL A 168 5.90 -15.53 6.24
C VAL A 168 4.67 -15.26 5.36
N GLY A 169 4.67 -15.74 4.11
CA GLY A 169 3.62 -15.47 3.14
C GLY A 169 2.28 -16.07 3.55
N ALA A 170 1.22 -15.32 3.28
CA ALA A 170 -0.12 -15.86 3.19
C ALA A 170 -0.28 -16.52 1.81
N GLY A 171 -0.93 -17.67 1.72
CA GLY A 171 -1.22 -18.31 0.43
C GLY A 171 -2.05 -17.40 -0.48
N ALA A 172 -1.81 -17.48 -1.79
CA ALA A 172 -2.50 -16.62 -2.76
C ALA A 172 -4.03 -16.73 -2.69
N GLU A 173 -4.54 -17.89 -2.28
CA GLU A 173 -5.97 -18.17 -2.05
C GLU A 173 -6.59 -17.36 -0.90
N THR A 174 -5.77 -16.69 -0.07
CA THR A 174 -6.25 -15.80 1.00
C THR A 174 -6.40 -14.36 0.54
N LEU A 175 -5.82 -14.01 -0.62
CA LEU A 175 -5.76 -12.65 -1.14
C LEU A 175 -7.05 -12.27 -1.87
N SER A 176 -7.57 -13.17 -2.71
CA SER A 176 -8.74 -12.94 -3.56
C SER A 176 -9.60 -14.20 -3.68
N ARG A 177 -10.91 -14.00 -3.91
CA ARG A 177 -11.86 -15.07 -4.30
C ARG A 177 -11.83 -15.37 -5.80
N ASP A 178 -11.17 -14.53 -6.60
CA ASP A 178 -11.06 -14.71 -8.06
C ASP A 178 -9.93 -15.71 -8.37
N PRO A 179 -10.23 -16.92 -8.91
CA PRO A 179 -9.22 -17.92 -9.23
C PRO A 179 -8.16 -17.43 -10.24
N ALA A 180 -8.53 -16.49 -11.12
CA ALA A 180 -7.58 -15.94 -12.09
C ALA A 180 -6.51 -15.08 -11.39
N VAL A 181 -6.90 -14.30 -10.39
CA VAL A 181 -5.97 -13.50 -9.56
C VAL A 181 -5.08 -14.42 -8.74
N VAL A 182 -5.64 -15.46 -8.12
CA VAL A 182 -4.87 -16.47 -7.37
C VAL A 182 -3.81 -17.11 -8.25
N ASN A 183 -4.20 -17.62 -9.41
CA ASN A 183 -3.29 -18.26 -10.35
C ASN A 183 -2.19 -17.30 -10.85
N GLN A 184 -2.54 -16.05 -11.16
CA GLN A 184 -1.56 -15.04 -11.55
C GLN A 184 -0.54 -14.78 -10.43
N THR A 185 -0.99 -14.67 -9.18
CA THR A 185 -0.12 -14.44 -8.03
C THR A 185 0.86 -15.59 -7.79
N GLU A 186 0.39 -16.84 -7.91
CA GLU A 186 1.21 -18.05 -7.71
C GLU A 186 2.34 -18.19 -8.76
N HIS A 187 2.13 -17.68 -9.97
CA HIS A 187 3.07 -17.81 -11.08
C HIS A 187 3.86 -16.52 -11.36
N ASP A 188 3.70 -15.49 -10.54
CA ASP A 188 4.40 -14.22 -10.73
C ASP A 188 5.81 -14.28 -10.12
N PRO A 189 6.87 -14.19 -10.96
CA PRO A 189 8.26 -14.29 -10.48
C PRO A 189 8.72 -13.07 -9.67
N LEU A 190 7.98 -11.98 -9.68
CA LEU A 190 8.30 -10.77 -8.93
C LEU A 190 7.71 -10.77 -7.51
N THR A 191 6.79 -11.70 -7.22
CA THR A 191 6.25 -11.88 -5.86
C THR A 191 7.19 -12.73 -4.99
N HIS A 192 7.08 -12.56 -3.69
CA HIS A 192 7.81 -13.38 -2.72
C HIS A 192 7.09 -13.45 -1.37
N SER A 193 7.38 -14.49 -0.59
CA SER A 193 6.83 -14.69 0.76
C SER A 193 7.86 -14.49 1.87
N VAL A 194 9.11 -14.14 1.53
CA VAL A 194 10.24 -14.08 2.43
C VAL A 194 10.33 -12.74 3.16
N ALA A 195 10.44 -12.77 4.49
CA ALA A 195 10.73 -11.61 5.32
C ALA A 195 11.86 -11.86 6.32
N THR A 196 12.57 -10.79 6.68
CA THR A 196 13.58 -10.85 7.73
C THR A 196 12.97 -10.60 9.11
N VAL A 197 13.63 -11.12 10.15
CA VAL A 197 13.19 -10.85 11.53
C VAL A 197 13.24 -9.35 11.87
N ARG A 198 14.17 -8.59 11.27
CA ARG A 198 14.22 -7.13 11.41
C ARG A 198 12.94 -6.50 10.85
N TRP A 199 12.55 -6.84 9.63
CA TRP A 199 11.33 -6.35 9.02
C TRP A 199 10.11 -6.62 9.90
N GLY A 200 9.95 -7.86 10.40
CA GLY A 200 8.82 -8.22 11.25
C GLY A 200 8.76 -7.40 12.55
N THR A 201 9.90 -7.20 13.22
CA THR A 201 9.96 -6.41 14.45
C THR A 201 9.68 -4.93 14.22
N GLU A 202 10.17 -4.35 13.12
CA GLU A 202 9.89 -2.98 12.72
C GLU A 202 8.40 -2.77 12.38
N CYS A 203 7.77 -3.73 11.68
CA CYS A 203 6.31 -3.69 11.42
C CYS A 203 5.51 -3.65 12.72
N LEU A 204 5.84 -4.47 13.72
CA LEU A 204 5.13 -4.47 15.00
C LEU A 204 5.25 -3.12 15.74
N VAL A 205 6.43 -2.47 15.65
CA VAL A 205 6.63 -1.13 16.22
C VAL A 205 5.78 -0.10 15.49
N ALA A 206 5.75 -0.15 14.15
CA ALA A 206 4.95 0.75 13.33
C ALA A 206 3.44 0.60 13.57
N ILE A 207 2.93 -0.65 13.66
CA ILE A 207 1.52 -0.93 13.99
C ILE A 207 1.17 -0.26 15.33
N ALA A 208 2.01 -0.46 16.35
CA ALA A 208 1.77 0.13 17.67
C ALA A 208 1.83 1.68 17.65
N ALA A 209 2.72 2.26 16.83
CA ALA A 209 2.84 3.70 16.67
C ALA A 209 1.60 4.29 15.96
N VAL A 210 1.14 3.67 14.87
CA VAL A 210 -0.08 4.08 14.14
C VAL A 210 -1.29 4.02 15.07
N ARG A 211 -1.53 2.89 15.76
CA ARG A 211 -2.65 2.74 16.70
C ARG A 211 -2.68 3.82 17.77
N ARG A 212 -1.52 4.17 18.33
CA ARG A 212 -1.40 5.20 19.37
C ARG A 212 -1.67 6.62 18.85
N ASN A 213 -1.21 6.92 17.63
CA ASN A 213 -1.16 8.28 17.10
C ASN A 213 -2.27 8.58 16.07
N ILE A 214 -3.08 7.60 15.65
CA ILE A 214 -4.04 7.76 14.53
C ILE A 214 -5.02 8.93 14.71
N LYS A 215 -5.36 9.29 15.96
CA LYS A 215 -6.19 10.46 16.27
C LYS A 215 -5.56 11.81 15.86
N GLN A 216 -4.25 11.82 15.53
CA GLN A 216 -3.51 13.01 15.10
C GLN A 216 -3.47 13.13 13.57
N LEU A 217 -4.13 12.23 12.83
CA LEU A 217 -4.21 12.30 11.37
C LEU A 217 -4.82 13.64 10.95
N GLN A 218 -4.21 14.30 9.95
CA GLN A 218 -4.57 15.65 9.51
C GLN A 218 -5.13 15.71 8.09
N VAL A 219 -5.15 14.58 7.38
CA VAL A 219 -5.62 14.51 5.99
C VAL A 219 -6.86 13.62 5.88
N PRO A 220 -7.79 13.91 4.96
CA PRO A 220 -8.94 13.04 4.67
C PRO A 220 -8.51 11.60 4.39
N ILE A 221 -9.32 10.63 4.82
CA ILE A 221 -9.01 9.22 4.67
C ILE A 221 -10.20 8.40 4.19
N LEU A 222 -9.94 7.55 3.18
CA LEU A 222 -10.81 6.45 2.78
C LEU A 222 -10.18 5.12 3.25
N LEU A 223 -10.90 4.36 4.06
CA LEU A 223 -10.53 3.00 4.45
C LEU A 223 -11.37 1.98 3.68
N LEU A 224 -10.71 0.99 3.08
CA LEU A 224 -11.32 -0.12 2.34
C LEU A 224 -10.93 -1.44 2.99
N HIS A 225 -11.88 -2.38 3.20
CA HIS A 225 -11.54 -3.67 3.78
C HIS A 225 -12.54 -4.76 3.39
N GLY A 226 -12.06 -5.95 3.03
CA GLY A 226 -12.91 -7.13 2.86
C GLY A 226 -13.36 -7.70 4.20
N SER A 227 -14.64 -8.00 4.38
CA SER A 227 -15.15 -8.48 5.67
C SER A 227 -14.69 -9.90 6.03
N ALA A 228 -14.24 -10.67 5.03
CA ALA A 228 -13.71 -12.03 5.19
C ALA A 228 -12.20 -12.10 4.92
N ASP A 229 -11.49 -10.98 5.09
CA ASP A 229 -10.03 -10.92 4.99
C ASP A 229 -9.37 -11.91 5.96
N LYS A 230 -8.58 -12.84 5.39
CA LYS A 230 -7.88 -13.90 6.12
C LYS A 230 -6.46 -13.53 6.53
N VAL A 231 -5.96 -12.39 6.04
CA VAL A 231 -4.61 -11.86 6.32
C VAL A 231 -4.65 -10.83 7.43
N ASN A 232 -5.59 -9.87 7.34
CA ASN A 232 -5.76 -8.80 8.32
C ASN A 232 -7.22 -8.71 8.78
N ASP A 233 -7.45 -8.85 10.09
CA ASP A 233 -8.81 -8.77 10.65
C ASP A 233 -9.41 -7.37 10.43
N VAL A 234 -10.58 -7.31 9.80
CA VAL A 234 -11.35 -6.08 9.53
C VAL A 234 -11.60 -5.23 10.78
N LYS A 235 -11.58 -5.84 11.96
CA LYS A 235 -11.65 -5.12 13.24
C LYS A 235 -10.49 -4.12 13.40
N GLY A 236 -9.34 -4.36 12.75
CA GLY A 236 -8.23 -3.41 12.75
C GLY A 236 -8.58 -2.10 12.07
N SER A 237 -9.23 -2.13 10.90
CA SER A 237 -9.72 -0.91 10.24
C SER A 237 -10.79 -0.19 11.06
N ARG A 238 -11.71 -0.91 11.67
CA ARG A 238 -12.72 -0.31 12.57
C ARG A 238 -12.06 0.36 13.78
N GLU A 239 -11.04 -0.27 14.37
CA GLU A 239 -10.31 0.25 15.53
C GLU A 239 -9.63 1.58 15.23
N ILE A 240 -8.96 1.72 14.08
CA ILE A 240 -8.30 2.98 13.73
C ILE A 240 -9.29 4.02 13.18
N PHE A 241 -10.42 3.62 12.61
CA PHE A 241 -11.43 4.53 12.09
C PHE A 241 -12.07 5.38 13.19
N GLU A 242 -12.43 4.77 14.30
CA GLU A 242 -13.19 5.45 15.36
C GLU A 242 -12.50 6.74 15.88
N PRO A 243 -11.20 6.75 16.24
CA PRO A 243 -10.54 7.92 16.83
C PRO A 243 -10.11 9.00 15.83
N ILE A 244 -10.24 8.77 14.51
CA ILE A 244 -9.91 9.77 13.48
C ILE A 244 -10.92 10.93 13.57
N ALA A 245 -10.41 12.17 13.59
CA ALA A 245 -11.22 13.37 13.73
C ALA A 245 -11.46 14.13 12.42
N VAL A 246 -10.60 13.94 11.42
CA VAL A 246 -10.73 14.53 10.07
C VAL A 246 -11.79 13.80 9.26
N ASP A 247 -12.10 14.32 8.07
CA ASP A 247 -12.99 13.65 7.13
C ASP A 247 -12.55 12.20 6.89
N LYS A 248 -13.47 11.26 7.09
CA LYS A 248 -13.18 9.83 7.06
C LYS A 248 -14.34 9.03 6.50
N THR A 249 -14.00 8.07 5.65
CA THR A 249 -14.94 7.09 5.08
C THR A 249 -14.41 5.69 5.32
N LEU A 250 -15.29 4.74 5.66
CA LEU A 250 -14.95 3.32 5.82
C LEU A 250 -15.91 2.46 5.02
N ASN A 251 -15.41 1.82 3.96
CA ASN A 251 -16.16 0.87 3.15
C ASN A 251 -15.70 -0.55 3.47
N ILE A 252 -16.66 -1.39 3.90
CA ILE A 252 -16.42 -2.81 4.18
C ILE A 252 -17.19 -3.63 3.16
N TYR A 253 -16.45 -4.43 2.38
CA TYR A 253 -17.02 -5.26 1.31
C TYR A 253 -17.42 -6.62 1.85
N PRO A 254 -18.73 -6.97 1.85
CA PRO A 254 -19.23 -8.22 2.43
C PRO A 254 -18.64 -9.45 1.72
N GLY A 255 -18.05 -10.36 2.49
CA GLY A 255 -17.40 -11.57 1.97
C GLY A 255 -16.09 -11.34 1.24
N GLY A 256 -15.67 -10.08 1.01
CA GLY A 256 -14.42 -9.72 0.34
C GLY A 256 -13.19 -10.20 1.11
N TYR A 257 -12.14 -10.60 0.37
CA TYR A 257 -10.87 -11.05 0.90
C TYR A 257 -9.87 -9.88 1.03
N HIS A 258 -8.57 -10.20 1.08
CA HIS A 258 -7.52 -9.24 1.43
C HIS A 258 -7.31 -8.13 0.39
N GLU A 259 -7.43 -8.44 -0.90
CA GLU A 259 -7.24 -7.49 -2.02
C GLU A 259 -8.59 -7.05 -2.62
N PRO A 260 -9.37 -6.14 -1.99
CA PRO A 260 -10.68 -5.73 -2.52
C PRO A 260 -10.62 -5.24 -3.97
N HIS A 261 -9.55 -4.56 -4.36
CA HIS A 261 -9.30 -4.05 -5.72
C HIS A 261 -9.01 -5.14 -6.77
N ASN A 262 -8.71 -6.37 -6.34
CA ASN A 262 -8.48 -7.55 -7.18
C ASN A 262 -9.49 -8.68 -6.90
N ASP A 263 -10.49 -8.45 -6.05
CA ASP A 263 -11.48 -9.45 -5.71
C ASP A 263 -12.70 -9.39 -6.66
N LEU A 264 -13.71 -10.22 -6.44
CA LEU A 264 -14.89 -10.32 -7.29
C LEU A 264 -15.67 -9.02 -7.39
N ASP A 265 -15.67 -8.21 -6.32
CA ASP A 265 -16.38 -6.93 -6.25
C ASP A 265 -15.51 -5.73 -6.67
N ARG A 266 -14.37 -5.94 -7.34
CA ARG A 266 -13.39 -4.91 -7.70
C ARG A 266 -13.98 -3.69 -8.41
N ASN A 267 -15.02 -3.88 -9.24
CA ASN A 267 -15.65 -2.77 -9.94
C ASN A 267 -16.32 -1.80 -8.95
N GLN A 268 -17.10 -2.32 -7.99
CA GLN A 268 -17.70 -1.52 -6.93
C GLN A 268 -16.63 -0.81 -6.08
N VAL A 269 -15.54 -1.52 -5.76
CA VAL A 269 -14.41 -0.94 -5.01
C VAL A 269 -13.82 0.25 -5.76
N MET A 270 -13.64 0.13 -7.08
CA MET A 270 -13.08 1.21 -7.89
C MET A 270 -14.06 2.36 -8.08
N ASP A 271 -15.36 2.10 -8.22
CA ASP A 271 -16.40 3.13 -8.27
C ASP A 271 -16.42 3.95 -6.97
N ASP A 272 -16.37 3.29 -5.81
CA ASP A 272 -16.30 3.95 -4.49
C ASP A 272 -15.02 4.81 -4.34
N VAL A 273 -13.88 4.31 -4.84
CA VAL A 273 -12.60 5.06 -4.83
C VAL A 273 -12.68 6.30 -5.70
N VAL A 274 -13.21 6.18 -6.93
CA VAL A 274 -13.33 7.30 -7.86
C VAL A 274 -14.32 8.34 -7.32
N GLU A 275 -15.45 7.93 -6.78
CA GLU A 275 -16.43 8.82 -6.16
C GLU A 275 -15.81 9.60 -4.99
N TRP A 276 -15.09 8.91 -4.10
CA TRP A 276 -14.41 9.56 -2.98
C TRP A 276 -13.37 10.57 -3.46
N LEU A 277 -12.54 10.20 -4.44
CA LEU A 277 -11.54 11.09 -5.02
C LEU A 277 -12.16 12.33 -5.66
N ASP A 278 -13.21 12.17 -6.49
CA ASP A 278 -13.90 13.30 -7.15
C ASP A 278 -14.50 14.26 -6.13
N ASN A 279 -14.99 13.78 -4.99
CA ASN A 279 -15.53 14.60 -3.90
C ASN A 279 -14.44 15.36 -3.12
N HIS A 280 -13.16 14.96 -3.21
CA HIS A 280 -12.05 15.56 -2.47
C HIS A 280 -11.06 16.36 -3.36
N LEU A 281 -11.38 16.61 -4.63
CA LEU A 281 -10.51 17.39 -5.53
C LEU A 281 -10.37 18.87 -5.14
N ASN A 282 -11.37 19.44 -4.47
CA ASN A 282 -11.47 20.87 -4.17
C ASN A 282 -11.40 21.19 -2.68
N CYS A 283 -10.89 20.27 -1.88
CA CYS A 283 -10.75 20.46 -0.43
C CYS A 283 -9.44 21.16 -0.06
#